data_42397f9707c2c084e47e97e8c2906285
#
_entry.id   42397f9707c2c084e47e97e8c2906285
#
_cell.length_a   1.000
_cell.length_b   1.000
_cell.length_c   1.000
_cell.angle_alpha   90.00
_cell.angle_beta   90.00
_cell.angle_gamma   90.00
#
_symmetry.space_group_name_H-M   'P 1'
#
loop_
_entity.id
_entity.type
_entity.pdbx_description
1 polymer ?
#
loop_
_entity_poly.entity_id
_entity_poly.type
_entity_poly.pdbx_seq_one_letter_code
_entity_poly.pdbx_strand_id
1 'polypeptide(L)'
;LKPNNNTNKGVDYWTNRISELEMPALCSTVKSLEKLAKDDVSSLALLGRSVMHDNALTSRILRVANSAIYHKGSSQISTVSRAAIVLGFDAVRNICITAKLLSSLLESKNLAPNVYQRLIKLMAKAFQAAMIARMMLSHHDEEMQEEAFIASLLYHIGESAFWSIGGEFTEELDLTLCQCETPAEERSATREALGASFLQLTQSIARNWGLGELLIQALNYPEDQRPDIRAIFLADKLCDILSQPVLDKLELAKRMTQAASFTGLEEKEFLVRMQRCANATHKLAEVYGXXXXXXXXS
;
A
#
# COMPACT_ATOMS: atom_id res chain seq x y z
N LEU A 1 -28.44 -24.16 2.78
CA LEU A 1 -27.93 -23.74 4.06
C LEU A 1 -26.47 -24.11 4.24
N LYS A 2 -25.61 -23.15 4.54
CA LYS A 2 -24.19 -23.44 4.59
C LYS A 2 -23.49 -22.82 5.76
N PRO A 3 -23.97 -23.08 6.95
CA PRO A 3 -23.32 -22.50 8.12
C PRO A 3 -21.95 -23.08 8.37
N ASN A 4 -21.72 -24.32 7.96
CA ASN A 4 -20.47 -24.98 8.26
C ASN A 4 -19.32 -24.47 7.41
N ASN A 5 -19.63 -23.99 6.23
CA ASN A 5 -18.56 -23.49 5.36
C ASN A 5 -17.93 -22.24 5.92
N ASN A 6 -18.73 -21.42 6.60
CA ASN A 6 -18.21 -20.18 7.15
C ASN A 6 -17.37 -20.39 8.39
N THR A 7 -17.65 -21.43 9.16
CA THR A 7 -16.90 -21.67 10.39
C THR A 7 -15.48 -22.10 10.11
N ASN A 8 -15.22 -22.67 8.93
CA ASN A 8 -13.87 -23.10 8.57
C ASN A 8 -13.06 -22.02 7.91
N LYS A 9 -13.69 -20.89 7.61
CA LYS A 9 -13.00 -19.78 6.98
C LYS A 9 -12.67 -18.75 8.03
N GLY A 10 -11.40 -18.46 8.16
CA GLY A 10 -10.91 -17.48 9.09
C GLY A 10 -9.64 -16.91 8.55
N VAL A 11 -8.87 -16.27 9.43
CA VAL A 11 -7.69 -15.55 8.99
C VAL A 11 -6.70 -16.51 8.31
N ASP A 12 -6.52 -17.71 8.85
CA ASP A 12 -5.56 -18.64 8.26
C ASP A 12 -6.01 -19.13 6.89
N TYR A 13 -7.29 -19.40 6.75
CA TYR A 13 -7.82 -19.81 5.45
C TYR A 13 -7.55 -18.75 4.39
N TRP A 14 -7.91 -17.51 4.70
CA TRP A 14 -7.75 -16.44 3.71
C TRP A 14 -6.29 -16.11 3.44
N THR A 15 -5.44 -16.15 4.47
CA THR A 15 -4.02 -15.92 4.28
C THR A 15 -3.43 -16.97 3.34
N ASN A 16 -3.78 -18.23 3.55
CA ASN A 16 -3.25 -19.30 2.72
C ASN A 16 -3.77 -19.18 1.29
N ARG A 17 -5.05 -18.88 1.14
CA ARG A 17 -5.63 -18.76 -0.19
C ARG A 17 -4.95 -17.64 -0.98
N ILE A 18 -4.77 -16.49 -0.34
CA ILE A 18 -4.12 -15.36 -1.00
C ILE A 18 -2.67 -15.67 -1.32
N SER A 19 -1.95 -16.25 -0.36
CA SER A 19 -0.51 -16.46 -0.50
C SER A 19 -0.19 -17.52 -1.55
N GLU A 20 -0.98 -18.58 -1.60
CA GLU A 20 -0.63 -19.74 -2.41
C GLU A 20 -1.41 -19.85 -3.69
N LEU A 21 -2.63 -19.35 -3.71
CA LEU A 21 -3.50 -19.53 -4.87
C LEU A 21 -3.67 -18.27 -5.70
N GLU A 22 -3.68 -17.10 -5.05
CA GLU A 22 -4.05 -15.87 -5.73
C GLU A 22 -2.87 -14.95 -6.02
N MET A 23 -1.89 -14.87 -5.11
CA MET A 23 -0.80 -13.92 -5.26
C MET A 23 0.56 -14.55 -4.94
N PRO A 24 0.86 -15.73 -5.51
CA PRO A 24 2.15 -16.35 -5.19
C PRO A 24 3.35 -15.57 -5.71
N ALA A 25 3.22 -14.90 -6.86
CA ALA A 25 4.33 -14.16 -7.40
C ALA A 25 4.70 -12.96 -6.53
N LEU A 26 3.69 -12.25 -6.02
CA LEU A 26 3.96 -11.13 -5.13
C LEU A 26 4.59 -11.61 -3.83
N CYS A 27 4.04 -12.67 -3.26
CA CYS A 27 4.56 -13.23 -2.02
C CYS A 27 6.02 -13.64 -2.18
N SER A 28 6.33 -14.32 -3.27
CA SER A 28 7.70 -14.78 -3.54
C SER A 28 8.65 -13.60 -3.72
N THR A 29 8.22 -12.57 -4.44
CA THR A 29 9.05 -11.40 -4.66
C THR A 29 9.35 -10.69 -3.35
N VAL A 30 8.34 -10.49 -2.52
CA VAL A 30 8.53 -9.79 -1.26
C VAL A 30 9.48 -10.57 -0.36
N LYS A 31 9.30 -11.88 -0.29
CA LYS A 31 10.18 -12.71 0.55
C LYS A 31 11.62 -12.65 0.07
N SER A 32 11.84 -12.68 -1.23
CA SER A 32 13.18 -12.59 -1.79
C SER A 32 13.84 -11.26 -1.44
N LEU A 33 13.09 -10.16 -1.59
CA LEU A 33 13.64 -8.83 -1.34
C LEU A 33 13.91 -8.60 0.14
N GLU A 34 13.07 -9.17 1.00
CA GLU A 34 13.27 -9.00 2.45
C GLU A 34 14.56 -9.65 2.94
N LYS A 35 15.02 -10.68 2.26
CA LYS A 35 16.24 -11.37 2.68
C LYS A 35 17.51 -10.63 2.32
N LEU A 36 17.43 -9.61 1.48
CA LEU A 36 18.63 -8.92 1.03
C LEU A 36 19.15 -7.98 2.10
N ALA A 37 20.45 -8.00 2.32
CA ALA A 37 21.11 -7.09 3.24
C ALA A 37 21.32 -5.75 2.52
N LYS A 38 20.97 -4.68 3.20
CA LYS A 38 20.88 -3.37 2.54
C LYS A 38 22.22 -2.85 2.05
N ASP A 39 23.29 -3.07 2.82
CA ASP A 39 24.58 -2.47 2.50
C ASP A 39 25.53 -3.45 1.83
N ASP A 40 25.04 -4.55 1.36
CA ASP A 40 25.87 -5.60 0.76
C ASP A 40 25.84 -5.45 -0.77
N VAL A 41 27.02 -5.40 -1.36
CA VAL A 41 27.12 -5.30 -2.82
C VAL A 41 26.46 -6.50 -3.50
N SER A 42 26.60 -7.68 -2.92
CA SER A 42 25.95 -8.86 -3.47
C SER A 42 24.45 -8.75 -3.43
N SER A 43 23.90 -8.00 -2.48
CA SER A 43 22.46 -7.78 -2.43
C SER A 43 21.96 -6.96 -3.60
N LEU A 44 22.75 -5.99 -4.06
CA LEU A 44 22.36 -5.20 -5.24
C LEU A 44 22.32 -6.09 -6.48
N ALA A 45 23.29 -7.00 -6.60
CA ALA A 45 23.28 -7.93 -7.74
C ALA A 45 22.08 -8.87 -7.67
N LEU A 46 21.76 -9.35 -6.46
CA LEU A 46 20.61 -10.22 -6.27
C LEU A 46 19.30 -9.47 -6.56
N LEU A 47 19.23 -8.20 -6.18
CA LEU A 47 18.05 -7.40 -6.49
C LEU A 47 17.85 -7.29 -7.99
N GLY A 48 18.91 -7.00 -8.71
CA GLY A 48 18.81 -6.95 -10.16
C GLY A 48 18.36 -8.27 -10.75
N ARG A 49 18.96 -9.37 -10.28
CA ARG A 49 18.58 -10.68 -10.80
C ARG A 49 17.14 -11.05 -10.44
N SER A 50 16.68 -10.62 -9.27
CA SER A 50 15.32 -10.94 -8.84
C SER A 50 14.26 -10.39 -9.79
N VAL A 51 14.54 -9.27 -10.44
CA VAL A 51 13.55 -8.63 -11.31
C VAL A 51 13.87 -8.79 -12.79
N MET A 52 15.04 -9.34 -13.14
CA MET A 52 15.46 -9.39 -14.54
C MET A 52 14.71 -10.42 -15.37
N HIS A 53 14.10 -11.40 -14.75
CA HIS A 53 13.35 -12.42 -15.48
C HIS A 53 12.04 -11.88 -16.04
N ASP A 54 11.58 -10.74 -15.56
CA ASP A 54 10.33 -10.15 -15.97
C ASP A 54 10.64 -8.83 -16.67
N ASN A 55 10.65 -8.86 -18.00
CA ASN A 55 11.01 -7.67 -18.76
C ASN A 55 10.02 -6.53 -18.56
N ALA A 56 8.74 -6.86 -18.44
CA ALA A 56 7.74 -5.82 -18.20
C ALA A 56 7.95 -5.16 -16.85
N LEU A 57 8.25 -5.95 -15.84
CA LEU A 57 8.50 -5.42 -14.51
C LEU A 57 9.76 -4.56 -14.49
N THR A 58 10.83 -5.05 -15.12
CA THR A 58 12.08 -4.29 -15.21
C THR A 58 11.85 -2.95 -15.88
N SER A 59 11.14 -2.96 -17.00
CA SER A 59 10.86 -1.73 -17.72
C SER A 59 10.07 -0.74 -16.88
N ARG A 60 9.07 -1.24 -16.15
CA ARG A 60 8.26 -0.39 -15.29
C ARG A 60 9.08 0.22 -14.18
N ILE A 61 9.93 -0.60 -13.54
CA ILE A 61 10.80 -0.12 -12.48
C ILE A 61 11.70 1.00 -12.97
N LEU A 62 12.28 0.84 -14.15
CA LEU A 62 13.17 1.85 -14.67
C LEU A 62 12.43 3.13 -15.06
N ARG A 63 11.21 3.02 -15.56
CA ARG A 63 10.42 4.22 -15.83
C ARG A 63 10.14 4.98 -14.56
N VAL A 64 9.80 4.27 -13.47
CA VAL A 64 9.55 4.93 -12.19
C VAL A 64 10.84 5.56 -11.66
N ALA A 65 11.94 4.82 -11.73
CA ALA A 65 13.21 5.32 -11.23
C ALA A 65 13.66 6.59 -11.95
N ASN A 66 13.33 6.71 -13.23
CA ASN A 66 13.71 7.88 -14.02
C ASN A 66 12.69 9.03 -13.91
N SER A 67 11.59 8.81 -13.22
CA SER A 67 10.59 9.86 -13.09
C SER A 67 11.11 11.02 -12.22
N ALA A 68 10.50 12.18 -12.37
CA ALA A 68 10.93 13.37 -11.65
C ALA A 68 10.81 13.21 -10.13
N ILE A 69 9.97 12.29 -9.69
CA ILE A 69 9.80 12.06 -8.26
C ILE A 69 11.06 11.45 -7.65
N TYR A 70 11.72 10.56 -8.38
CA TYR A 70 12.88 9.83 -7.86
C TYR A 70 14.20 10.33 -8.41
N HIS A 71 14.25 10.71 -9.67
CA HIS A 71 15.52 10.99 -10.34
C HIS A 71 15.68 12.48 -10.58
N LYS A 72 16.67 13.06 -9.92
CA LYS A 72 16.96 14.49 -10.06
C LYS A 72 18.15 14.77 -10.96
N GLY A 73 18.84 13.73 -11.40
CA GLY A 73 20.01 13.89 -12.24
C GLY A 73 19.67 14.02 -13.72
N SER A 74 20.70 14.18 -14.54
CA SER A 74 20.52 14.37 -15.96
C SER A 74 20.69 13.09 -16.77
N SER A 75 21.43 12.12 -16.23
CA SER A 75 21.69 10.87 -16.92
C SER A 75 20.55 9.88 -16.68
N GLN A 76 20.10 9.23 -17.75
CA GLN A 76 19.04 8.26 -17.63
C GLN A 76 19.56 6.98 -16.98
N ILE A 77 18.77 6.45 -16.05
CA ILE A 77 19.10 5.19 -15.41
C ILE A 77 18.62 4.05 -16.29
N SER A 78 19.53 3.15 -16.64
CA SER A 78 19.21 2.10 -17.59
C SER A 78 19.26 0.69 -17.01
N THR A 79 19.72 0.53 -15.76
CA THR A 79 19.73 -0.77 -15.09
C THR A 79 19.23 -0.64 -13.68
N VAL A 80 18.69 -1.74 -13.15
CA VAL A 80 18.22 -1.76 -11.77
C VAL A 80 19.38 -1.58 -10.80
N SER A 81 20.54 -2.16 -11.12
CA SER A 81 21.72 -1.98 -10.27
C SER A 81 22.13 -0.52 -10.20
N ARG A 82 22.10 0.18 -11.33
CA ARG A 82 22.44 1.59 -11.33
C ARG A 82 21.42 2.41 -10.56
N ALA A 83 20.14 2.04 -10.68
CA ALA A 83 19.10 2.71 -9.91
C ALA A 83 19.38 2.58 -8.40
N ALA A 84 19.81 1.41 -7.97
CA ALA A 84 20.10 1.21 -6.56
C ALA A 84 21.27 2.08 -6.09
N ILE A 85 22.26 2.28 -6.96
CA ILE A 85 23.39 3.14 -6.62
C ILE A 85 22.94 4.60 -6.54
N VAL A 86 22.18 5.05 -7.52
CA VAL A 86 21.79 6.47 -7.61
C VAL A 86 20.72 6.83 -6.59
N LEU A 87 19.70 5.98 -6.45
CA LEU A 87 18.55 6.28 -5.59
C LEU A 87 18.66 5.68 -4.20
N GLY A 88 19.49 4.67 -4.04
CA GLY A 88 19.58 3.94 -2.79
C GLY A 88 18.79 2.65 -2.82
N PHE A 89 19.25 1.68 -2.03
CA PHE A 89 18.66 0.35 -2.02
C PHE A 89 17.18 0.38 -1.58
N ASP A 90 16.89 1.14 -0.53
CA ASP A 90 15.52 1.16 0.00
C ASP A 90 14.53 1.70 -1.02
N ALA A 91 14.90 2.75 -1.74
CA ALA A 91 13.99 3.31 -2.75
C ALA A 91 13.71 2.31 -3.85
N VAL A 92 14.74 1.63 -4.34
CA VAL A 92 14.56 0.67 -5.42
C VAL A 92 13.76 -0.53 -4.95
N ARG A 93 14.03 -1.01 -3.74
CA ARG A 93 13.24 -2.11 -3.19
C ARG A 93 11.76 -1.74 -3.14
N ASN A 94 11.47 -0.52 -2.69
CA ASN A 94 10.08 -0.05 -2.60
C ASN A 94 9.44 0.05 -3.98
N ILE A 95 10.19 0.53 -4.96
CA ILE A 95 9.66 0.60 -6.33
C ILE A 95 9.33 -0.81 -6.83
N CYS A 96 10.22 -1.76 -6.57
CA CYS A 96 9.97 -3.14 -6.99
C CYS A 96 8.72 -3.73 -6.36
N ILE A 97 8.59 -3.54 -5.05
CA ILE A 97 7.43 -4.08 -4.33
C ILE A 97 6.15 -3.41 -4.84
N THR A 98 6.20 -2.09 -5.03
CA THR A 98 5.02 -1.37 -5.50
C THR A 98 4.61 -1.84 -6.89
N ALA A 99 5.57 -1.97 -7.80
CA ALA A 99 5.25 -2.40 -9.15
C ALA A 99 4.66 -3.80 -9.15
N LYS A 100 5.23 -4.71 -8.34
CA LYS A 100 4.72 -6.06 -8.29
C LYS A 100 3.35 -6.12 -7.63
N LEU A 101 3.14 -5.29 -6.62
CA LEU A 101 1.83 -5.22 -5.97
C LEU A 101 0.75 -4.79 -6.95
N LEU A 102 1.01 -3.72 -7.69
CA LEU A 102 0.03 -3.23 -8.66
C LEU A 102 -0.24 -4.27 -9.75
N SER A 103 0.81 -4.90 -10.23
CA SER A 103 0.67 -5.94 -11.24
C SER A 103 -0.18 -7.10 -10.70
N SER A 104 0.11 -7.55 -9.49
CA SER A 104 -0.60 -8.69 -8.92
C SER A 104 -2.06 -8.38 -8.63
N LEU A 105 -2.35 -7.17 -8.18
CA LEU A 105 -3.71 -6.83 -7.78
C LEU A 105 -4.60 -6.46 -8.96
N LEU A 106 -4.06 -5.77 -9.95
CA LEU A 106 -4.90 -5.14 -10.98
C LEU A 106 -4.90 -5.83 -12.33
N GLU A 107 -3.88 -6.63 -12.63
CA GLU A 107 -3.78 -7.23 -13.95
C GLU A 107 -4.49 -8.56 -14.02
N SER A 108 -5.06 -8.84 -15.17
CA SER A 108 -5.56 -10.14 -15.60
C SER A 108 -6.62 -10.76 -14.70
N LYS A 109 -7.38 -9.94 -13.98
CA LYS A 109 -8.43 -10.47 -13.13
C LYS A 109 -9.79 -10.24 -13.78
N ASN A 110 -10.65 -11.23 -13.71
CA ASN A 110 -12.04 -11.08 -14.14
C ASN A 110 -12.87 -10.63 -12.97
N LEU A 111 -12.62 -9.42 -12.52
CA LEU A 111 -13.36 -8.86 -11.41
C LEU A 111 -14.64 -8.19 -11.90
N ALA A 112 -15.71 -8.36 -11.13
CA ALA A 112 -16.93 -7.60 -11.39
C ALA A 112 -16.60 -6.10 -11.32
N PRO A 113 -17.28 -5.28 -12.13
CA PRO A 113 -16.93 -3.85 -12.17
C PRO A 113 -16.95 -3.16 -10.82
N ASN A 114 -17.92 -3.47 -9.97
CA ASN A 114 -17.99 -2.81 -8.67
C ASN A 114 -16.84 -3.22 -7.76
N VAL A 115 -16.45 -4.49 -7.80
CA VAL A 115 -15.33 -4.98 -7.01
C VAL A 115 -14.03 -4.36 -7.53
N TYR A 116 -13.88 -4.28 -8.84
CA TYR A 116 -12.71 -3.65 -9.43
C TYR A 116 -12.59 -2.19 -9.00
N GLN A 117 -13.72 -1.46 -9.01
CA GLN A 117 -13.70 -0.07 -8.59
C GLN A 117 -13.33 0.07 -7.11
N ARG A 118 -13.82 -0.86 -6.29
CA ARG A 118 -13.45 -0.84 -4.86
C ARG A 118 -11.97 -1.06 -4.70
N LEU A 119 -11.40 -1.98 -5.46
CA LEU A 119 -9.97 -2.25 -5.39
C LEU A 119 -9.15 -1.06 -5.87
N ILE A 120 -9.56 -0.42 -6.95
CA ILE A 120 -8.88 0.77 -7.46
C ILE A 120 -8.87 1.89 -6.42
N LYS A 121 -10.01 2.11 -5.77
CA LYS A 121 -10.08 3.16 -4.76
C LYS A 121 -9.18 2.86 -3.57
N LEU A 122 -9.12 1.60 -3.16
CA LEU A 122 -8.22 1.20 -2.09
C LEU A 122 -6.76 1.45 -2.46
N MET A 123 -6.39 1.11 -3.69
CA MET A 123 -5.01 1.32 -4.11
C MET A 123 -4.66 2.79 -4.19
N ALA A 124 -5.58 3.61 -4.69
CA ALA A 124 -5.34 5.05 -4.74
C ALA A 124 -5.17 5.62 -3.34
N LYS A 125 -6.01 5.19 -2.41
CA LYS A 125 -5.90 5.65 -1.03
C LYS A 125 -4.57 5.20 -0.42
N ALA A 126 -4.16 3.97 -0.68
CA ALA A 126 -2.90 3.47 -0.13
C ALA A 126 -1.71 4.26 -0.68
N PHE A 127 -1.73 4.56 -1.96
CA PHE A 127 -0.67 5.37 -2.57
C PHE A 127 -0.60 6.75 -1.95
N GLN A 128 -1.74 7.39 -1.81
CA GLN A 128 -1.76 8.74 -1.26
C GLN A 128 -1.29 8.74 0.19
N ALA A 129 -1.72 7.75 0.96
CA ALA A 129 -1.27 7.65 2.35
C ALA A 129 0.25 7.46 2.41
N ALA A 130 0.80 6.63 1.51
CA ALA A 130 2.23 6.41 1.49
C ALA A 130 2.99 7.70 1.16
N MET A 131 2.49 8.48 0.21
CA MET A 131 3.12 9.75 -0.14
C MET A 131 3.05 10.75 1.02
N ILE A 132 1.92 10.78 1.72
CA ILE A 132 1.76 11.69 2.84
C ILE A 132 2.66 11.27 4.00
N ALA A 133 2.75 9.97 4.30
CA ALA A 133 3.61 9.50 5.37
C ALA A 133 5.06 9.86 5.10
N ARG A 134 5.52 9.67 3.86
CA ARG A 134 6.86 10.03 3.48
C ARG A 134 7.10 11.55 3.64
N MET A 135 6.14 12.34 3.20
CA MET A 135 6.25 13.80 3.29
C MET A 135 6.34 14.25 4.74
N MET A 136 5.55 13.64 5.62
CA MET A 136 5.58 14.03 7.03
C MET A 136 6.90 13.70 7.71
N LEU A 137 7.70 12.84 7.12
CA LEU A 137 9.01 12.47 7.64
C LEU A 137 10.15 13.15 6.88
N SER A 138 9.87 14.27 6.21
CA SER A 138 10.87 14.89 5.33
C SER A 138 12.11 15.35 6.06
N HIS A 139 12.05 15.56 7.37
CA HIS A 139 13.22 15.95 8.16
C HIS A 139 13.94 14.77 8.79
N HIS A 140 13.48 13.56 8.52
CA HIS A 140 14.14 12.35 8.98
C HIS A 140 14.95 11.74 7.84
N ASP A 141 15.74 10.71 8.14
CA ASP A 141 16.58 10.14 7.11
C ASP A 141 15.78 9.39 6.06
N GLU A 142 16.43 9.17 4.92
CA GLU A 142 15.73 8.54 3.80
C GLU A 142 15.29 7.12 4.09
N GLU A 143 16.06 6.40 4.91
CA GLU A 143 15.67 5.03 5.24
C GLU A 143 14.33 5.02 5.97
N MET A 144 14.15 5.92 6.94
CA MET A 144 12.87 6.01 7.64
C MET A 144 11.75 6.40 6.69
N GLN A 145 12.02 7.37 5.81
CA GLN A 145 11.00 7.80 4.86
C GLN A 145 10.55 6.67 3.95
N GLU A 146 11.50 5.88 3.43
CA GLU A 146 11.15 4.82 2.51
C GLU A 146 10.49 3.65 3.22
N GLU A 147 10.91 3.33 4.43
CA GLU A 147 10.26 2.26 5.17
C GLU A 147 8.83 2.64 5.57
N ALA A 148 8.62 3.89 5.94
CA ALA A 148 7.26 4.36 6.24
C ALA A 148 6.40 4.37 4.98
N PHE A 149 6.98 4.73 3.84
CA PHE A 149 6.25 4.69 2.58
C PHE A 149 5.71 3.30 2.30
N ILE A 150 6.58 2.29 2.36
CA ILE A 150 6.13 0.95 2.00
C ILE A 150 5.18 0.37 3.05
N ALA A 151 5.41 0.65 4.33
CA ALA A 151 4.50 0.20 5.36
C ALA A 151 3.11 0.82 5.17
N SER A 152 3.08 2.10 4.84
CA SER A 152 1.82 2.78 4.61
C SER A 152 1.11 2.24 3.37
N LEU A 153 1.88 1.94 2.31
CA LEU A 153 1.31 1.37 1.10
C LEU A 153 0.68 0.01 1.36
N LEU A 154 1.28 -0.77 2.23
CA LEU A 154 0.81 -2.14 2.52
C LEU A 154 -0.11 -2.23 3.72
N TYR A 155 -0.48 -1.10 4.29
CA TYR A 155 -1.22 -1.09 5.55
C TYR A 155 -2.57 -1.78 5.45
N HIS A 156 -3.18 -1.80 4.28
CA HIS A 156 -4.47 -2.46 4.06
C HIS A 156 -4.36 -3.59 3.04
N ILE A 157 -3.19 -4.22 2.99
CA ILE A 157 -2.97 -5.25 1.96
C ILE A 157 -3.93 -6.43 2.09
N GLY A 158 -4.37 -6.74 3.31
CA GLY A 158 -5.31 -7.83 3.48
C GLY A 158 -6.63 -7.58 2.75
N GLU A 159 -7.14 -6.38 2.86
CA GLU A 159 -8.39 -6.04 2.17
C GLU A 159 -8.18 -6.03 0.65
N SER A 160 -7.11 -5.38 0.19
CA SER A 160 -6.85 -5.32 -1.25
C SER A 160 -6.67 -6.71 -1.85
N ALA A 161 -5.92 -7.56 -1.17
CA ALA A 161 -5.71 -8.92 -1.66
C ALA A 161 -6.99 -9.71 -1.67
N PHE A 162 -7.82 -9.52 -0.66
CA PHE A 162 -9.12 -10.21 -0.63
C PHE A 162 -9.96 -9.84 -1.86
N TRP A 163 -10.09 -8.54 -2.14
CA TRP A 163 -10.90 -8.13 -3.28
C TRP A 163 -10.34 -8.64 -4.60
N SER A 164 -9.02 -8.81 -4.68
CA SER A 164 -8.41 -9.27 -5.91
C SER A 164 -8.70 -10.74 -6.22
N ILE A 165 -9.21 -11.50 -5.23
CA ILE A 165 -9.60 -12.88 -5.48
C ILE A 165 -10.71 -12.96 -6.52
N GLY A 166 -11.68 -12.06 -6.43
CA GLY A 166 -12.79 -12.06 -7.35
C GLY A 166 -13.79 -13.17 -7.05
N GLY A 167 -14.75 -13.30 -7.93
CA GLY A 167 -15.74 -14.35 -7.83
C GLY A 167 -16.93 -13.97 -7.00
N GLU A 168 -17.82 -14.94 -6.85
CA GLU A 168 -19.13 -14.69 -6.27
C GLU A 168 -19.07 -14.24 -4.83
N PHE A 169 -18.13 -14.78 -4.06
CA PHE A 169 -18.02 -14.43 -2.64
C PHE A 169 -17.71 -12.94 -2.48
N THR A 170 -16.72 -12.44 -3.25
CA THR A 170 -16.38 -11.02 -3.16
C THR A 170 -17.51 -10.15 -3.65
N GLU A 171 -18.21 -10.59 -4.69
CA GLU A 171 -19.32 -9.80 -5.21
C GLU A 171 -20.46 -9.71 -4.19
N GLU A 172 -20.76 -10.78 -3.50
CA GLU A 172 -21.80 -10.77 -2.48
C GLU A 172 -21.42 -9.87 -1.30
N LEU A 173 -20.17 -9.94 -0.87
CA LEU A 173 -19.74 -9.07 0.22
C LEU A 173 -19.78 -7.60 -0.21
N ASP A 174 -19.36 -7.31 -1.44
CA ASP A 174 -19.45 -5.96 -1.94
C ASP A 174 -20.88 -5.41 -1.86
N LEU A 175 -21.85 -6.20 -2.28
CA LEU A 175 -23.25 -5.78 -2.19
C LEU A 175 -23.67 -5.54 -0.74
N THR A 176 -23.27 -6.43 0.15
CA THR A 176 -23.61 -6.28 1.56
C THR A 176 -23.02 -4.99 2.13
N LEU A 177 -21.77 -4.72 1.82
CA LEU A 177 -21.12 -3.51 2.34
C LEU A 177 -21.75 -2.23 1.77
N CYS A 178 -22.21 -2.28 0.53
CA CYS A 178 -22.87 -1.11 -0.05
C CYS A 178 -24.16 -0.75 0.69
N GLN A 179 -24.77 -1.72 1.36
CA GLN A 179 -26.00 -1.47 2.11
C GLN A 179 -25.74 -1.03 3.54
N CYS A 180 -24.50 -1.13 4.00
CA CYS A 180 -24.15 -0.68 5.35
C CYS A 180 -24.09 0.83 5.41
N GLU A 181 -24.50 1.39 6.55
CA GLU A 181 -24.55 2.85 6.73
C GLU A 181 -23.40 3.41 7.54
N THR A 182 -22.74 2.57 8.32
CA THR A 182 -21.64 3.02 9.17
C THR A 182 -20.43 2.12 8.99
N PRO A 183 -19.22 2.63 9.28
CA PRO A 183 -18.05 1.76 9.26
C PRO A 183 -18.14 0.58 10.24
N ALA A 184 -18.79 0.79 11.37
CA ALA A 184 -18.95 -0.32 12.32
C ALA A 184 -19.79 -1.45 11.72
N GLU A 185 -20.85 -1.08 10.98
CA GLU A 185 -21.66 -2.09 10.28
C GLU A 185 -20.84 -2.82 9.23
N GLU A 186 -20.00 -2.09 8.50
CA GLU A 186 -19.15 -2.71 7.50
C GLU A 186 -18.17 -3.70 8.13
N ARG A 187 -17.55 -3.31 9.25
CA ARG A 187 -16.64 -4.20 9.94
C ARG A 187 -17.34 -5.47 10.45
N SER A 188 -18.54 -5.29 10.98
CA SER A 188 -19.30 -6.42 11.47
C SER A 188 -19.68 -7.38 10.34
N ALA A 189 -20.13 -6.83 9.21
CA ALA A 189 -20.50 -7.65 8.06
C ALA A 189 -19.27 -8.40 7.52
N THR A 190 -18.13 -7.74 7.49
CA THR A 190 -16.92 -8.39 7.02
C THR A 190 -16.51 -9.55 7.93
N ARG A 191 -16.54 -9.31 9.25
CA ARG A 191 -16.20 -10.38 10.19
C ARG A 191 -17.15 -11.56 10.08
N GLU A 192 -18.42 -11.27 9.86
CA GLU A 192 -19.39 -12.35 9.72
C GLU A 192 -19.14 -13.14 8.45
N ALA A 193 -18.82 -12.46 7.35
CA ALA A 193 -18.59 -13.13 6.08
C ALA A 193 -17.29 -13.92 6.04
N LEU A 194 -16.20 -13.33 6.55
CA LEU A 194 -14.88 -13.94 6.42
C LEU A 194 -14.46 -14.77 7.61
N GLY A 195 -15.06 -14.54 8.77
CA GLY A 195 -14.54 -15.11 10.00
C GLY A 195 -13.33 -14.38 10.53
N ALA A 196 -13.06 -13.20 10.02
CA ALA A 196 -11.92 -12.38 10.43
C ALA A 196 -12.14 -10.96 9.94
N SER A 197 -11.50 -10.01 10.61
CA SER A 197 -11.50 -8.64 10.12
C SER A 197 -10.42 -8.45 9.06
N PHE A 198 -10.54 -7.40 8.27
CA PHE A 198 -9.48 -7.07 7.32
C PHE A 198 -8.18 -6.72 8.03
N LEU A 199 -8.26 -6.11 9.20
CA LEU A 199 -7.06 -5.84 9.98
C LEU A 199 -6.35 -7.15 10.36
N GLN A 200 -7.12 -8.12 10.86
CA GLN A 200 -6.52 -9.41 11.21
C GLN A 200 -5.89 -10.07 10.00
N LEU A 201 -6.53 -9.95 8.85
CA LEU A 201 -5.98 -10.53 7.63
C LEU A 201 -4.68 -9.84 7.24
N THR A 202 -4.63 -8.50 7.34
CA THR A 202 -3.39 -7.80 7.04
C THR A 202 -2.29 -8.17 8.02
N GLN A 203 -2.62 -8.27 9.30
CA GLN A 203 -1.63 -8.68 10.31
C GLN A 203 -1.06 -10.06 9.98
N SER A 204 -1.91 -10.98 9.60
CA SER A 204 -1.47 -12.32 9.27
C SER A 204 -0.58 -12.33 8.02
N ILE A 205 -0.98 -11.62 6.98
CA ILE A 205 -0.18 -11.54 5.76
C ILE A 205 1.16 -10.88 6.05
N ALA A 206 1.17 -9.81 6.83
CA ALA A 206 2.40 -9.12 7.14
C ALA A 206 3.41 -10.04 7.82
N ARG A 207 2.93 -10.88 8.73
CA ARG A 207 3.82 -11.85 9.40
C ARG A 207 4.26 -12.95 8.45
N ASN A 208 3.32 -13.51 7.71
CA ASN A 208 3.61 -14.66 6.86
C ASN A 208 4.50 -14.31 5.68
N TRP A 209 4.33 -13.13 5.12
CA TRP A 209 5.13 -12.72 3.98
C TRP A 209 6.43 -12.03 4.39
N GLY A 210 6.61 -11.72 5.67
CA GLY A 210 7.79 -10.99 6.12
C GLY A 210 7.82 -9.57 5.59
N LEU A 211 6.73 -8.83 5.76
CA LEU A 211 6.63 -7.49 5.19
C LEU A 211 7.34 -6.42 6.02
N GLY A 212 8.09 -6.85 7.03
CA GLY A 212 8.92 -5.93 7.77
C GLY A 212 8.38 -5.61 9.15
N GLU A 213 9.32 -5.33 10.05
CA GLU A 213 8.96 -5.10 11.44
C GLU A 213 8.15 -3.83 11.61
N LEU A 214 8.44 -2.79 10.81
CA LEU A 214 7.71 -1.53 10.96
C LEU A 214 6.22 -1.71 10.68
N LEU A 215 5.87 -2.42 9.61
CA LEU A 215 4.46 -2.65 9.32
C LEU A 215 3.79 -3.43 10.44
N ILE A 216 4.47 -4.47 10.92
CA ILE A 216 3.91 -5.29 12.00
C ILE A 216 3.66 -4.44 13.25
N GLN A 217 4.64 -3.61 13.61
CA GLN A 217 4.49 -2.74 14.77
C GLN A 217 3.39 -1.72 14.57
N ALA A 218 3.31 -1.13 13.38
CA ALA A 218 2.28 -0.14 13.11
C ALA A 218 0.88 -0.75 13.17
N LEU A 219 0.72 -1.98 12.69
CA LEU A 219 -0.57 -2.64 12.74
C LEU A 219 -0.96 -3.02 14.17
N ASN A 220 0.01 -3.47 14.97
CA ASN A 220 -0.28 -3.93 16.32
C ASN A 220 -0.37 -2.79 17.34
N TYR A 221 0.41 -1.74 17.13
CA TYR A 221 0.48 -0.62 18.06
C TYR A 221 0.34 0.70 17.32
N PRO A 222 -0.85 0.95 16.74
CA PRO A 222 -1.00 2.13 15.87
C PRO A 222 -0.87 3.46 16.60
N GLU A 223 -0.99 3.47 17.91
CA GLU A 223 -0.89 4.71 18.68
C GLU A 223 0.49 4.97 19.25
N ASP A 224 1.46 4.14 18.90
CA ASP A 224 2.84 4.39 19.28
C ASP A 224 3.29 5.75 18.76
N GLN A 225 4.04 6.48 19.57
CA GLN A 225 4.45 7.83 19.23
C GLN A 225 5.78 7.90 18.48
N ARG A 226 6.38 6.77 18.14
CA ARG A 226 7.55 6.77 17.27
C ARG A 226 7.22 7.53 16.00
N PRO A 227 8.18 8.34 15.49
CA PRO A 227 7.87 9.17 14.32
C PRO A 227 7.36 8.37 13.12
N ASP A 228 7.96 7.22 12.82
CA ASP A 228 7.54 6.45 11.66
C ASP A 228 6.12 5.90 11.84
N ILE A 229 5.81 5.34 13.00
CA ILE A 229 4.46 4.83 13.25
C ILE A 229 3.46 5.97 13.29
N ARG A 230 3.84 7.08 13.91
CA ARG A 230 2.95 8.24 13.97
C ARG A 230 2.60 8.74 12.58
N ALA A 231 3.60 8.84 11.70
CA ALA A 231 3.36 9.29 10.33
C ALA A 231 2.42 8.32 9.59
N ILE A 232 2.64 7.02 9.75
CA ILE A 232 1.77 6.02 9.12
C ILE A 232 0.34 6.18 9.61
N PHE A 233 0.17 6.31 10.93
CA PHE A 233 -1.15 6.43 11.52
C PHE A 233 -1.89 7.67 11.02
N LEU A 234 -1.22 8.83 11.06
CA LEU A 234 -1.87 10.07 10.66
C LEU A 234 -2.18 10.08 9.17
N ALA A 235 -1.27 9.57 8.35
CA ALA A 235 -1.54 9.50 6.91
C ALA A 235 -2.74 8.61 6.62
N ASP A 236 -2.83 7.48 7.30
CA ASP A 236 -3.96 6.59 7.10
C ASP A 236 -5.27 7.26 7.50
N LYS A 237 -5.29 7.92 8.67
CA LYS A 237 -6.50 8.58 9.13
C LYS A 237 -6.93 9.70 8.19
N LEU A 238 -5.99 10.53 7.75
CA LEU A 238 -6.32 11.61 6.83
C LEU A 238 -6.90 11.09 5.53
N CYS A 239 -6.26 10.07 4.95
CA CYS A 239 -6.74 9.53 3.68
C CYS A 239 -8.09 8.82 3.84
N ASP A 240 -8.30 8.19 4.98
CA ASP A 240 -9.58 7.55 5.24
C ASP A 240 -10.71 8.59 5.29
N ILE A 241 -10.47 9.70 5.98
CA ILE A 241 -11.46 10.76 6.07
C ILE A 241 -11.74 11.36 4.68
N LEU A 242 -10.69 11.63 3.93
CA LEU A 242 -10.83 12.28 2.62
C LEU A 242 -11.46 11.38 1.58
N SER A 243 -11.43 10.07 1.79
CA SER A 243 -12.01 9.13 0.82
C SER A 243 -13.48 8.84 1.08
N GLN A 244 -14.06 9.33 2.16
CA GLN A 244 -15.46 9.09 2.47
C GLN A 244 -16.35 9.94 1.57
N PRO A 245 -17.56 9.43 1.21
CA PRO A 245 -18.47 10.21 0.40
C PRO A 245 -18.90 11.51 1.08
N VAL A 246 -19.07 11.49 2.40
CA VAL A 246 -19.42 12.67 3.16
C VAL A 246 -18.27 13.01 4.08
N LEU A 247 -17.74 14.21 3.93
CA LEU A 247 -16.57 14.65 4.68
C LEU A 247 -16.93 14.92 6.14
N ASP A 248 -16.22 14.25 7.06
CA ASP A 248 -16.36 14.52 8.48
C ASP A 248 -15.42 15.67 8.83
N LYS A 249 -15.98 16.89 8.87
CA LYS A 249 -15.17 18.08 9.02
C LYS A 249 -14.50 18.17 10.39
N LEU A 250 -15.19 17.72 11.44
CA LEU A 250 -14.60 17.76 12.78
C LEU A 250 -13.42 16.81 12.89
N GLU A 251 -13.59 15.59 12.38
CA GLU A 251 -12.51 14.63 12.41
C GLU A 251 -11.34 15.09 11.56
N LEU A 252 -11.63 15.67 10.40
CA LEU A 252 -10.57 16.18 9.54
C LEU A 252 -9.79 17.29 10.24
N ALA A 253 -10.50 18.22 10.89
CA ALA A 253 -9.83 19.30 11.59
C ALA A 253 -8.93 18.75 12.71
N LYS A 254 -9.42 17.75 13.44
CA LYS A 254 -8.63 17.12 14.49
C LYS A 254 -7.35 16.51 13.94
N ARG A 255 -7.47 15.75 12.85
CA ARG A 255 -6.30 15.09 12.28
C ARG A 255 -5.33 16.08 11.63
N MET A 256 -5.86 17.13 11.02
CA MET A 256 -5.01 18.18 10.46
C MET A 256 -4.21 18.88 11.55
N THR A 257 -4.83 19.16 12.69
CA THR A 257 -4.12 19.77 13.82
C THR A 257 -3.02 18.85 14.31
N GLN A 258 -3.33 17.55 14.45
CA GLN A 258 -2.33 16.59 14.90
C GLN A 258 -1.16 16.49 13.92
N ALA A 259 -1.46 16.47 12.62
CA ALA A 259 -0.41 16.34 11.61
C ALA A 259 0.45 17.60 11.55
N ALA A 260 -0.16 18.76 11.64
CA ALA A 260 0.59 20.02 11.65
C ALA A 260 1.53 20.06 12.85
N SER A 261 1.00 19.68 14.01
CA SER A 261 1.83 19.63 15.22
C SER A 261 2.98 18.64 15.07
N PHE A 262 2.69 17.48 14.52
CA PHE A 262 3.71 16.45 14.34
C PHE A 262 4.84 16.91 13.42
N THR A 263 4.47 17.58 12.32
CA THR A 263 5.46 18.02 11.34
C THR A 263 6.12 19.35 11.70
N GLY A 264 5.54 20.10 12.63
CA GLY A 264 6.02 21.44 12.93
C GLY A 264 5.62 22.47 11.91
N LEU A 265 4.69 22.16 11.03
CA LEU A 265 4.20 23.05 9.99
C LEU A 265 2.92 23.73 10.45
N GLU A 266 2.65 24.93 9.91
CA GLU A 266 1.32 25.50 10.03
C GLU A 266 0.33 24.70 9.19
N GLU A 267 -0.94 24.75 9.58
CA GLU A 267 -1.92 23.92 8.88
C GLU A 267 -2.06 24.29 7.41
N LYS A 268 -1.93 25.57 7.07
CA LYS A 268 -1.96 25.98 5.67
C LYS A 268 -0.81 25.35 4.88
N GLU A 269 0.37 25.36 5.43
CA GLU A 269 1.52 24.77 4.75
C GLU A 269 1.36 23.27 4.65
N PHE A 270 0.85 22.63 5.69
CA PHE A 270 0.62 21.20 5.64
C PHE A 270 -0.40 20.86 4.54
N LEU A 271 -1.45 21.65 4.42
CA LEU A 271 -2.44 21.43 3.36
C LEU A 271 -1.82 21.55 1.97
N VAL A 272 -0.96 22.55 1.78
CA VAL A 272 -0.28 22.70 0.50
C VAL A 272 0.56 21.48 0.18
N ARG A 273 1.27 20.96 1.19
CA ARG A 273 2.09 19.78 0.96
C ARG A 273 1.24 18.53 0.70
N MET A 274 0.08 18.44 1.34
CA MET A 274 -0.83 17.32 1.05
C MET A 274 -1.31 17.39 -0.40
N GLN A 275 -1.60 18.58 -0.89
CA GLN A 275 -2.03 18.73 -2.27
C GLN A 275 -0.92 18.36 -3.24
N ARG A 276 0.32 18.70 -2.90
CA ARG A 276 1.45 18.25 -3.70
C ARG A 276 1.56 16.74 -3.71
N CYS A 277 1.28 16.10 -2.57
CA CYS A 277 1.28 14.65 -2.50
C CYS A 277 0.21 14.05 -3.39
N ALA A 278 -0.97 14.66 -3.43
CA ALA A 278 -2.04 14.18 -4.31
C ALA A 278 -1.62 14.26 -5.77
N ASN A 279 -1.01 15.39 -6.16
CA ASN A 279 -0.54 15.54 -7.54
C ASN A 279 0.57 14.53 -7.85
N ALA A 280 1.48 14.33 -6.92
CA ALA A 280 2.55 13.34 -7.11
C ALA A 280 1.99 11.93 -7.20
N THR A 281 0.96 11.65 -6.42
CA THR A 281 0.30 10.34 -6.48
C THR A 281 -0.27 10.09 -7.88
N HIS A 282 -0.93 11.08 -8.45
CA HIS A 282 -1.44 10.94 -9.82
C HIS A 282 -0.33 10.65 -10.81
N LYS A 283 0.74 11.42 -10.74
CA LYS A 283 1.85 11.23 -11.68
C LYS A 283 2.52 9.88 -11.50
N LEU A 284 2.71 9.46 -10.26
CA LEU A 284 3.36 8.19 -10.00
C LEU A 284 2.47 7.02 -10.46
N ALA A 285 1.18 7.13 -10.26
CA ALA A 285 0.24 6.11 -10.72
C ALA A 285 0.31 5.96 -12.23
N GLU A 286 0.42 7.07 -12.95
CA GLU A 286 0.57 7.01 -14.41
C GLU A 286 1.85 6.30 -14.82
N VAL A 287 2.93 6.61 -14.12
CA VAL A 287 4.22 5.99 -14.45
C VAL A 287 4.19 4.50 -14.18
N TYR A 288 3.52 4.09 -13.11
CA TYR A 288 3.39 2.66 -12.82
C TYR A 288 2.45 1.96 -13.79
N GLY A 289 1.68 2.71 -14.59
CA GLY A 289 0.72 2.12 -15.50
C GLY A 289 -0.65 1.93 -14.90
N UNK A 290 -0.86 2.39 -13.95
CA UNK A 290 -2.14 2.23 -13.29
C UNK A 290 -2.99 3.45 -13.54
N UNK A 291 -3.32 3.63 -14.56
CA UNK A 291 -4.12 4.71 -15.04
C UNK A 291 -5.41 4.84 -14.36
N UNK A 292 -5.86 3.90 -13.96
CA UNK A 292 -7.09 3.82 -13.31
C UNK A 292 -7.04 4.29 -11.88
N UNK A 293 -6.01 4.22 -11.42
CA UNK A 293 -5.81 4.62 -10.10
C UNK A 293 -5.85 6.12 -9.90
N UNK A 294 -5.67 6.63 -10.76
CA UNK A 294 -5.68 8.04 -10.76
C UNK A 294 -7.01 8.68 -10.66
N UNK A 295 -7.75 8.11 -11.02
CA UNK A 295 -9.09 8.58 -10.97
C UNK A 295 -9.66 8.66 -9.61
N UNK A 296 -9.26 8.09 -8.91
CA UNK A 296 -9.69 8.10 -7.58
C UNK A 296 -8.99 9.06 -6.67
N UNK A 297 -8.13 9.45 -6.97
CA UNK A 297 -7.38 10.36 -6.16
C UNK A 297 -7.75 11.79 -6.27
N SER A 298 -8.69 12.01 -6.97
CA SER A 298 -9.15 13.37 -7.04
C SER A 298 -10.28 13.63 -6.01
#